data_72bd855ace9aecc1ef9560f23be84aea
#
_entry.id   72bd855ace9aecc1ef9560f23be84aea
#
_cell.length_a   1.000
_cell.length_b   1.000
_cell.length_c   1.000
_cell.angle_alpha   90.00
_cell.angle_beta   90.00
_cell.angle_gamma   90.00
#
_symmetry.space_group_name_H-M   'P 1'
#
loop_
_entity.id
_entity.type
_entity.pdbx_description
1 polymer ?
#
loop_
_entity_poly.entity_id
_entity_poly.type
_entity_poly.pdbx_seq_one_letter_code
_entity_poly.pdbx_strand_id
1 'polypeptide(L)'
;MISCWIRASQNLYVCPKNFRPLDSSLLVTLPGDREIDVISLKRLVVQNLRCWLFGFAVANLLLTTTVSAGAGLVPAPPSINADSYILVDFDTGEVLVEHNPDLKLPPASLTKLMTAYILAQEVELGRLGLNDVVPVSRNAWSQNPVFKGSSLMWIEPGKVVTVAELERGIVISSGNDATVAIAEHIAGSEKAFVDLMNQYASEMNLVSTHFENSHGLPHPDHASTARDLAALAIAAIRDHPDRYTVYKERSYTYNDITQYNRNHLLREDDTVDGLKT
;
A
#
# COMPACT_ATOMS: atom_id res chain seq x y z
N MET A 1 -14.97 12.71 4.88
CA MET A 1 -13.51 12.73 5.14
C MET A 1 -13.02 11.30 5.02
N ILE A 2 -12.07 11.06 4.15
CA ILE A 2 -11.44 9.73 3.96
C ILE A 2 -10.19 9.70 4.84
N SER A 3 -10.03 8.67 5.67
CA SER A 3 -8.82 8.43 6.45
C SER A 3 -8.26 7.06 6.10
N CYS A 4 -6.99 7.03 5.70
CA CYS A 4 -6.24 5.80 5.42
C CYS A 4 -5.10 5.67 6.44
N TRP A 5 -5.05 4.55 7.16
CA TRP A 5 -4.02 4.24 8.15
C TRP A 5 -3.32 2.95 7.72
N ILE A 6 -1.99 2.98 7.68
CA ILE A 6 -1.16 1.82 7.37
C ILE A 6 -0.18 1.62 8.52
N ARG A 7 -0.14 0.43 9.07
CA ARG A 7 0.79 0.03 10.12
C ARG A 7 1.79 -0.98 9.54
N ALA A 8 3.07 -0.67 9.62
CA ALA A 8 4.14 -1.64 9.38
C ALA A 8 4.60 -2.25 10.70
N SER A 9 4.63 -3.56 10.79
CA SER A 9 5.26 -4.26 11.91
C SER A 9 6.72 -4.53 11.57
N GLN A 10 7.65 -4.02 12.37
CA GLN A 10 9.07 -4.37 12.27
C GLN A 10 9.30 -5.74 12.91
N ASN A 11 9.39 -6.80 12.11
CA ASN A 11 10.15 -8.00 12.44
C ASN A 11 10.75 -8.57 11.16
N LEU A 12 12.08 -8.43 11.04
CA LEU A 12 12.89 -9.08 10.02
C LEU A 12 12.89 -10.59 10.25
N TYR A 13 12.30 -11.36 9.35
CA TYR A 13 12.66 -12.76 9.16
C TYR A 13 13.33 -12.94 7.80
N VAL A 14 14.62 -13.23 7.85
CA VAL A 14 15.42 -13.66 6.71
C VAL A 14 15.01 -15.08 6.34
N CYS A 15 14.40 -15.26 5.18
CA CYS A 15 14.16 -16.58 4.62
C CYS A 15 15.39 -17.05 3.84
N PRO A 16 15.99 -18.21 4.16
CA PRO A 16 17.15 -18.71 3.41
C PRO A 16 16.71 -19.20 2.02
N LYS A 17 17.31 -18.65 0.98
CA LYS A 17 17.26 -19.19 -0.38
C LYS A 17 17.93 -20.56 -0.39
N ASN A 18 17.18 -21.63 -0.65
CA ASN A 18 17.57 -22.85 -1.36
C ASN A 18 16.59 -24.00 -1.03
N PHE A 19 15.53 -24.12 -1.82
CA PHE A 19 14.80 -25.38 -1.93
C PHE A 19 14.95 -25.90 -3.37
N ARG A 20 15.69 -27.03 -3.53
CA ARG A 20 15.66 -27.83 -4.75
C ARG A 20 14.53 -28.86 -4.65
N PRO A 21 13.76 -29.12 -5.71
CA PRO A 21 12.80 -30.18 -5.70
C PRO A 21 13.49 -31.55 -5.74
N LEU A 22 12.99 -32.48 -4.93
CA LEU A 22 13.42 -33.86 -4.91
C LEU A 22 12.86 -34.60 -6.12
N ASP A 23 13.77 -35.28 -6.81
CA ASP A 23 13.54 -36.11 -7.99
C ASP A 23 12.83 -37.41 -7.59
N SER A 24 11.80 -37.76 -8.37
CA SER A 24 10.98 -38.97 -8.20
C SER A 24 11.58 -40.11 -8.99
N SER A 25 12.42 -40.92 -8.36
CA SER A 25 12.70 -42.29 -8.80
C SER A 25 13.50 -43.08 -7.78
N LEU A 26 12.84 -43.86 -6.95
CA LEU A 26 13.46 -44.93 -6.21
C LEU A 26 12.59 -46.19 -6.36
N LEU A 27 12.96 -47.02 -7.33
CA LEU A 27 12.55 -48.39 -7.43
C LEU A 27 13.36 -49.23 -6.45
N VAL A 28 12.69 -49.83 -5.47
CA VAL A 28 13.31 -50.82 -4.57
C VAL A 28 12.96 -52.20 -5.07
N THR A 29 13.94 -52.90 -5.58
CA THR A 29 13.88 -54.35 -5.88
C THR A 29 14.30 -55.13 -4.63
N LEU A 30 13.47 -56.04 -4.18
CA LEU A 30 13.79 -57.04 -3.15
C LEU A 30 14.11 -58.40 -3.79
N PRO A 31 15.15 -59.11 -3.38
CA PRO A 31 15.42 -60.47 -3.85
C PRO A 31 14.88 -61.52 -2.85
N GLY A 32 14.39 -62.68 -3.35
CA GLY A 32 14.28 -63.90 -2.57
C GLY A 32 12.94 -64.62 -2.65
N ASP A 33 12.87 -65.64 -3.48
CA ASP A 33 11.80 -66.62 -3.60
C ASP A 33 11.56 -67.39 -2.30
N ARG A 34 10.34 -67.30 -1.77
CA ARG A 34 9.71 -68.33 -0.91
C ARG A 34 8.22 -68.39 -1.19
N GLU A 35 7.75 -69.53 -1.65
CA GLU A 35 6.32 -69.83 -1.75
C GLU A 35 5.69 -69.86 -0.37
N ILE A 36 4.64 -69.08 -0.18
CA ILE A 36 3.87 -69.01 1.07
C ILE A 36 2.46 -69.52 0.76
N ASP A 37 2.02 -70.58 1.49
CA ASP A 37 0.74 -71.25 1.35
C ASP A 37 -0.44 -70.32 1.60
N VAL A 38 -1.31 -70.18 0.61
CA VAL A 38 -2.40 -69.19 0.51
C VAL A 38 -3.49 -69.37 1.56
N ILE A 39 -3.58 -70.54 2.18
CA ILE A 39 -4.64 -70.88 3.18
C ILE A 39 -4.29 -70.30 4.56
N SER A 40 -3.01 -70.24 4.92
CA SER A 40 -2.55 -69.69 6.19
C SER A 40 -2.66 -68.17 6.23
N LEU A 41 -2.51 -67.50 5.08
CA LEU A 41 -2.56 -66.05 4.97
C LEU A 41 -3.96 -65.46 5.19
N LYS A 42 -5.02 -66.16 4.75
CA LYS A 42 -6.41 -65.70 4.92
C LYS A 42 -6.88 -65.64 6.38
N ARG A 43 -6.42 -66.54 7.23
CA ARG A 43 -6.79 -66.51 8.67
C ARG A 43 -6.04 -65.41 9.44
N LEU A 44 -4.80 -65.16 9.11
CA LEU A 44 -3.99 -64.10 9.78
C LEU A 44 -4.49 -62.71 9.40
N VAL A 45 -4.89 -62.51 8.13
CA VAL A 45 -5.39 -61.21 7.63
C VAL A 45 -6.72 -60.82 8.24
N VAL A 46 -7.65 -61.77 8.40
CA VAL A 46 -8.98 -61.49 8.99
C VAL A 46 -8.90 -61.16 10.48
N GLN A 47 -7.98 -61.78 11.22
CA GLN A 47 -7.81 -61.56 12.65
C GLN A 47 -7.11 -60.22 12.93
N ASN A 48 -6.13 -59.86 12.12
CA ASN A 48 -5.46 -58.56 12.24
C ASN A 48 -6.35 -57.39 11.73
N LEU A 49 -7.22 -57.62 10.74
CA LEU A 49 -8.13 -56.56 10.25
C LEU A 49 -9.17 -56.17 11.30
N ARG A 50 -9.64 -57.10 12.13
CA ARG A 50 -10.56 -56.78 13.24
C ARG A 50 -9.88 -55.96 14.36
N CYS A 51 -8.62 -56.24 14.68
CA CYS A 51 -7.86 -55.44 15.65
C CYS A 51 -7.54 -54.05 15.12
N TRP A 52 -7.25 -53.89 13.84
CA TRP A 52 -7.00 -52.61 13.21
C TRP A 52 -8.25 -51.72 13.16
N LEU A 53 -9.41 -52.28 12.82
CA LEU A 53 -10.68 -51.56 12.80
C LEU A 53 -11.14 -51.10 14.19
N PHE A 54 -10.89 -51.88 15.25
CA PHE A 54 -11.16 -51.47 16.62
C PHE A 54 -10.17 -50.40 17.11
N GLY A 55 -8.89 -50.50 16.74
CA GLY A 55 -7.87 -49.51 17.05
C GLY A 55 -8.13 -48.18 16.37
N PHE A 56 -8.58 -48.19 15.10
CA PHE A 56 -8.93 -46.97 14.36
C PHE A 56 -10.20 -46.28 14.89
N ALA A 57 -11.19 -47.03 15.37
CA ALA A 57 -12.42 -46.49 15.94
C ALA A 57 -12.15 -45.79 17.28
N VAL A 58 -11.28 -46.37 18.11
CA VAL A 58 -10.91 -45.78 19.43
C VAL A 58 -9.97 -44.57 19.25
N ALA A 59 -9.05 -44.60 18.25
CA ALA A 59 -8.17 -43.49 17.96
C ALA A 59 -8.93 -42.27 17.40
N ASN A 60 -9.98 -42.50 16.59
CA ASN A 60 -10.81 -41.38 16.10
C ASN A 60 -11.74 -40.80 17.17
N LEU A 61 -12.11 -41.56 18.22
CA LEU A 61 -12.94 -41.04 19.32
C LEU A 61 -12.15 -40.17 20.29
N LEU A 62 -10.81 -40.29 20.32
CA LEU A 62 -9.92 -39.52 21.19
C LEU A 62 -9.38 -38.26 20.49
N LEU A 63 -9.56 -38.09 19.15
CA LEU A 63 -9.09 -36.92 18.40
C LEU A 63 -10.13 -35.80 18.25
N THR A 64 -11.32 -35.95 18.83
CA THR A 64 -12.35 -34.89 18.81
C THR A 64 -12.30 -33.99 20.04
N THR A 65 -11.15 -33.81 20.69
CA THR A 65 -10.98 -32.63 21.51
C THR A 65 -10.82 -31.44 20.59
N THR A 66 -11.95 -30.85 20.20
CA THR A 66 -11.95 -29.50 19.67
C THR A 66 -11.26 -28.61 20.72
N VAL A 67 -10.00 -28.29 20.46
CA VAL A 67 -9.38 -27.13 21.09
C VAL A 67 -10.20 -25.94 20.60
N SER A 68 -11.24 -25.59 21.33
CA SER A 68 -11.86 -24.27 21.24
C SER A 68 -10.76 -23.31 21.68
N ALA A 69 -9.94 -22.88 20.70
CA ALA A 69 -9.12 -21.69 20.88
C ALA A 69 -10.13 -20.62 21.28
N GLY A 70 -10.11 -20.24 22.55
CA GLY A 70 -10.90 -19.11 23.02
C GLY A 70 -10.51 -17.96 22.11
N ALA A 71 -11.43 -17.57 21.22
CA ALA A 71 -11.30 -16.33 20.48
C ALA A 71 -11.11 -15.27 21.56
N GLY A 72 -9.87 -14.83 21.76
CA GLY A 72 -9.60 -13.70 22.63
C GLY A 72 -10.57 -12.62 22.18
N LEU A 73 -11.29 -12.02 23.11
CA LEU A 73 -12.19 -10.90 22.82
C LEU A 73 -11.32 -9.82 22.19
N VAL A 74 -11.28 -9.77 20.85
CA VAL A 74 -10.67 -8.66 20.14
C VAL A 74 -11.56 -7.46 20.46
N PRO A 75 -11.05 -6.42 21.15
CA PRO A 75 -11.84 -5.25 21.45
C PRO A 75 -12.40 -4.67 20.14
N ALA A 76 -13.64 -4.22 20.19
CA ALA A 76 -14.21 -3.52 19.05
C ALA A 76 -13.33 -2.29 18.71
N PRO A 77 -13.10 -1.98 17.44
CA PRO A 77 -12.34 -0.81 17.04
C PRO A 77 -13.01 0.46 17.58
N PRO A 78 -12.23 1.51 17.89
CA PRO A 78 -12.78 2.77 18.34
C PRO A 78 -13.70 3.37 17.26
N SER A 79 -14.77 4.03 17.68
CA SER A 79 -15.64 4.75 16.74
C SER A 79 -14.88 5.95 16.17
N ILE A 80 -14.82 6.04 14.84
CA ILE A 80 -14.20 7.14 14.11
C ILE A 80 -15.30 7.96 13.46
N ASN A 81 -15.28 9.28 13.67
CA ASN A 81 -16.24 10.19 13.03
C ASN A 81 -15.75 10.51 11.59
N ALA A 82 -15.93 9.56 10.69
CA ALA A 82 -15.61 9.69 9.27
C ALA A 82 -16.66 8.94 8.44
N ASP A 83 -16.96 9.45 7.24
CA ASP A 83 -17.93 8.83 6.32
C ASP A 83 -17.41 7.52 5.72
N SER A 84 -16.08 7.43 5.56
CA SER A 84 -15.39 6.27 5.02
C SER A 84 -14.00 6.17 5.60
N TYR A 85 -13.58 4.95 5.96
CA TYR A 85 -12.22 4.64 6.36
C TYR A 85 -11.87 3.17 6.14
N ILE A 86 -10.58 2.89 6.09
CA ILE A 86 -10.02 1.55 6.04
C ILE A 86 -8.69 1.52 6.79
N LEU A 87 -8.43 0.44 7.51
CA LEU A 87 -7.15 0.11 8.11
C LEU A 87 -6.69 -1.22 7.52
N VAL A 88 -5.50 -1.23 6.94
CA VAL A 88 -4.92 -2.39 6.27
C VAL A 88 -3.56 -2.68 6.88
N ASP A 89 -3.27 -3.94 7.13
CA ASP A 89 -1.92 -4.40 7.41
C ASP A 89 -1.08 -4.33 6.14
N PHE A 90 0.05 -3.63 6.19
CA PHE A 90 0.88 -3.37 5.00
C PHE A 90 1.53 -4.64 4.45
N ASP A 91 2.00 -5.54 5.33
CA ASP A 91 2.77 -6.71 4.94
C ASP A 91 1.89 -7.81 4.34
N THR A 92 0.68 -7.99 4.90
CA THR A 92 -0.24 -9.06 4.50
C THR A 92 -1.35 -8.61 3.55
N GLY A 93 -1.66 -7.32 3.53
CA GLY A 93 -2.82 -6.76 2.82
C GLY A 93 -4.15 -7.05 3.53
N GLU A 94 -4.13 -7.60 4.75
CA GLU A 94 -5.33 -7.90 5.52
C GLU A 94 -6.05 -6.62 5.94
N VAL A 95 -7.36 -6.57 5.71
CA VAL A 95 -8.21 -5.46 6.18
C VAL A 95 -8.54 -5.70 7.64
N LEU A 96 -8.00 -4.86 8.53
CA LEU A 96 -8.19 -4.95 9.97
C LEU A 96 -9.48 -4.28 10.42
N VAL A 97 -9.82 -3.15 9.81
CA VAL A 97 -11.05 -2.39 10.09
C VAL A 97 -11.47 -1.61 8.85
N GLU A 98 -12.76 -1.58 8.56
CA GLU A 98 -13.29 -0.75 7.48
C GLU A 98 -14.71 -0.24 7.79
N HIS A 99 -15.04 0.91 7.21
CA HIS A 99 -16.37 1.47 7.21
C HIS A 99 -16.61 2.17 5.88
N ASN A 100 -17.66 1.74 5.14
CA ASN A 100 -17.99 2.24 3.81
C ASN A 100 -16.77 2.40 2.88
N PRO A 101 -15.83 1.43 2.79
CA PRO A 101 -14.53 1.62 2.15
C PRO A 101 -14.62 1.89 0.65
N ASP A 102 -15.74 1.52 0.02
CA ASP A 102 -16.02 1.67 -1.41
C ASP A 102 -16.92 2.89 -1.73
N LEU A 103 -17.24 3.71 -0.71
CA LEU A 103 -17.97 4.96 -0.89
C LEU A 103 -17.12 5.96 -1.68
N LYS A 104 -17.63 6.40 -2.84
CA LYS A 104 -16.98 7.43 -3.66
C LYS A 104 -17.10 8.78 -3.00
N LEU A 105 -15.98 9.40 -2.70
CA LEU A 105 -15.88 10.72 -2.07
C LEU A 105 -14.80 11.55 -2.76
N PRO A 106 -14.90 12.88 -2.73
CA PRO A 106 -13.80 13.74 -3.14
C PRO A 106 -12.54 13.44 -2.29
N PRO A 107 -11.41 13.02 -2.91
CA PRO A 107 -10.20 12.66 -2.19
C PRO A 107 -9.47 13.88 -1.62
N ALA A 108 -9.80 15.07 -2.05
CA ALA A 108 -9.10 16.30 -1.70
C ALA A 108 -7.58 16.15 -1.89
N SER A 109 -6.78 16.57 -0.92
CA SER A 109 -5.31 16.50 -1.02
C SER A 109 -4.73 15.09 -1.03
N LEU A 110 -5.51 14.05 -0.77
CA LEU A 110 -5.06 12.66 -0.97
C LEU A 110 -4.82 12.33 -2.45
N THR A 111 -5.37 13.11 -3.39
CA THR A 111 -5.01 13.11 -4.83
C THR A 111 -3.50 13.18 -5.05
N LYS A 112 -2.78 13.93 -4.22
CA LYS A 112 -1.33 14.12 -4.33
C LYS A 112 -0.51 12.86 -4.05
N LEU A 113 -1.12 11.80 -3.52
CA LEU A 113 -0.48 10.49 -3.45
C LEU A 113 -0.17 9.97 -4.86
N MET A 114 -1.12 10.11 -5.81
CA MET A 114 -0.88 9.72 -7.21
C MET A 114 0.16 10.64 -7.86
N THR A 115 0.09 11.94 -7.62
CA THR A 115 1.10 12.87 -8.14
C THR A 115 2.51 12.55 -7.64
N ALA A 116 2.65 12.27 -6.34
CA ALA A 116 3.95 11.89 -5.74
C ALA A 116 4.41 10.50 -6.21
N TYR A 117 3.48 9.55 -6.41
CA TYR A 117 3.80 8.24 -6.96
C TYR A 117 4.38 8.37 -8.39
N ILE A 118 3.75 9.13 -9.28
CA ILE A 118 4.23 9.36 -10.64
C ILE A 118 5.60 10.05 -10.62
N LEU A 119 5.77 11.09 -9.77
CA LEU A 119 7.07 11.74 -9.60
C LEU A 119 8.15 10.74 -9.21
N ALA A 120 7.88 9.89 -8.22
CA ALA A 120 8.81 8.87 -7.75
C ALA A 120 9.16 7.86 -8.86
N GLN A 121 8.16 7.44 -9.63
CA GLN A 121 8.33 6.54 -10.78
C GLN A 121 9.21 7.17 -11.87
N GLU A 122 9.03 8.45 -12.20
CA GLU A 122 9.84 9.16 -13.19
C GLU A 122 11.31 9.30 -12.73
N VAL A 123 11.52 9.52 -11.42
CA VAL A 123 12.87 9.56 -10.82
C VAL A 123 13.54 8.19 -10.90
N GLU A 124 12.84 7.13 -10.55
CA GLU A 124 13.39 5.76 -10.57
C GLU A 124 13.74 5.30 -11.99
N LEU A 125 12.93 5.68 -12.97
CA LEU A 125 13.18 5.41 -14.39
C LEU A 125 14.29 6.28 -14.98
N GLY A 126 14.87 7.19 -14.21
CA GLY A 126 15.94 8.09 -14.64
C GLY A 126 15.49 9.14 -15.67
N ARG A 127 14.18 9.35 -15.81
CA ARG A 127 13.61 10.40 -16.68
C ARG A 127 13.53 11.76 -16.02
N LEU A 128 13.62 11.79 -14.68
CA LEU A 128 13.57 12.99 -13.86
C LEU A 128 14.69 12.94 -12.81
N GLY A 129 15.52 13.98 -12.76
CA GLY A 129 16.55 14.14 -11.73
C GLY A 129 16.05 14.96 -10.56
N LEU A 130 16.38 14.57 -9.32
CA LEU A 130 15.99 15.33 -8.13
C LEU A 130 16.53 16.76 -8.10
N ASN A 131 17.67 16.99 -8.76
CA ASN A 131 18.30 18.32 -8.87
C ASN A 131 17.89 19.08 -10.15
N ASP A 132 17.03 18.49 -10.96
CA ASP A 132 16.55 19.20 -12.17
C ASP A 132 15.77 20.43 -11.75
N VAL A 133 16.04 21.53 -12.47
CA VAL A 133 15.35 22.80 -12.25
C VAL A 133 14.03 22.80 -13.01
N VAL A 134 12.95 23.05 -12.30
CA VAL A 134 11.60 23.11 -12.85
C VAL A 134 11.21 24.55 -13.09
N PRO A 135 10.89 24.95 -14.33
CA PRO A 135 10.37 26.27 -14.60
C PRO A 135 8.95 26.43 -14.04
N VAL A 136 8.73 27.49 -13.27
CA VAL A 136 7.40 27.79 -12.71
C VAL A 136 6.60 28.60 -13.72
N SER A 137 5.52 28.03 -14.19
CA SER A 137 4.57 28.71 -15.10
C SER A 137 3.64 29.66 -14.35
N ARG A 138 2.87 30.46 -15.09
CA ARG A 138 1.80 31.26 -14.48
C ARG A 138 0.66 30.40 -13.90
N ASN A 139 0.43 29.21 -14.44
CA ASN A 139 -0.58 28.28 -13.92
C ASN A 139 -0.14 27.74 -12.56
N ALA A 140 1.13 27.42 -12.40
CA ALA A 140 1.73 26.91 -11.18
C ALA A 140 2.09 28.01 -10.15
N TRP A 141 1.88 29.29 -10.52
CA TRP A 141 2.21 30.39 -9.60
C TRP A 141 1.31 30.38 -8.36
N SER A 142 1.88 30.47 -7.18
CA SER A 142 1.18 30.49 -5.90
C SER A 142 0.09 31.57 -5.78
N GLN A 143 0.20 32.67 -6.55
CA GLN A 143 -0.82 33.72 -6.62
C GLN A 143 -1.89 33.49 -7.71
N ASN A 144 -1.86 32.36 -8.40
CA ASN A 144 -2.96 32.04 -9.31
C ASN A 144 -4.29 31.98 -8.53
N PRO A 145 -5.33 32.74 -8.96
CA PRO A 145 -6.60 32.80 -8.27
C PRO A 145 -7.28 31.44 -8.00
N VAL A 146 -6.98 30.43 -8.82
CA VAL A 146 -7.51 29.06 -8.63
C VAL A 146 -7.08 28.46 -7.30
N PHE A 147 -5.94 28.87 -6.75
CA PHE A 147 -5.40 28.36 -5.48
C PHE A 147 -5.83 29.17 -4.26
N LYS A 148 -6.66 30.19 -4.43
CA LYS A 148 -7.07 31.07 -3.33
C LYS A 148 -7.65 30.25 -2.14
N GLY A 149 -7.05 30.42 -0.97
CA GLY A 149 -7.47 29.74 0.27
C GLY A 149 -7.04 28.27 0.36
N SER A 150 -6.22 27.79 -0.58
CA SER A 150 -5.71 26.43 -0.58
C SER A 150 -4.28 26.33 -0.03
N SER A 151 -3.73 25.12 0.00
CA SER A 151 -2.37 24.86 0.49
C SER A 151 -1.34 25.16 -0.60
N LEU A 152 -0.28 25.86 -0.24
CA LEU A 152 0.75 26.33 -1.18
C LEU A 152 2.17 26.07 -0.66
N MET A 153 3.09 25.85 -1.58
CA MET A 153 4.53 25.87 -1.36
C MET A 153 5.10 27.29 -1.47
N TRP A 154 4.37 28.21 -2.12
CA TRP A 154 4.73 29.59 -2.40
C TRP A 154 5.79 29.75 -3.49
N ILE A 155 5.66 28.97 -4.58
CA ILE A 155 6.51 29.12 -5.77
C ILE A 155 6.02 30.27 -6.65
N GLU A 156 6.98 30.86 -7.39
CA GLU A 156 6.69 31.98 -8.28
C GLU A 156 7.52 31.91 -9.59
N PRO A 157 7.01 32.43 -10.71
CA PRO A 157 7.75 32.49 -11.97
C PRO A 157 9.08 33.23 -11.81
N GLY A 158 10.13 32.70 -12.44
CA GLY A 158 11.47 33.29 -12.41
C GLY A 158 12.33 32.91 -11.19
N LYS A 159 11.77 32.19 -10.23
CA LYS A 159 12.55 31.59 -9.14
C LYS A 159 12.99 30.19 -9.51
N VAL A 160 14.13 29.80 -8.95
CA VAL A 160 14.65 28.43 -9.09
C VAL A 160 13.92 27.52 -8.11
N VAL A 161 13.41 26.41 -8.58
CA VAL A 161 12.86 25.33 -7.77
C VAL A 161 13.30 24.02 -8.37
N THR A 162 13.75 23.09 -7.54
CA THR A 162 14.16 21.75 -7.97
C THR A 162 13.04 20.74 -7.78
N VAL A 163 13.15 19.60 -8.46
CA VAL A 163 12.23 18.45 -8.30
C VAL A 163 12.18 18.01 -6.83
N ALA A 164 13.32 17.95 -6.14
CA ALA A 164 13.37 17.56 -4.72
C ALA A 164 12.65 18.57 -3.81
N GLU A 165 12.71 19.85 -4.11
CA GLU A 165 11.96 20.88 -3.38
C GLU A 165 10.46 20.79 -3.66
N LEU A 166 10.07 20.55 -4.91
CA LEU A 166 8.67 20.35 -5.27
C LEU A 166 8.09 19.09 -4.60
N GLU A 167 8.84 18.00 -4.56
CA GLU A 167 8.44 16.78 -3.83
C GLU A 167 8.12 17.09 -2.36
N ARG A 168 9.01 17.82 -1.66
CA ARG A 168 8.75 18.26 -0.28
C ARG A 168 7.55 19.20 -0.19
N GLY A 169 7.41 20.11 -1.12
CA GLY A 169 6.25 20.98 -1.22
C GLY A 169 4.94 20.22 -1.35
N ILE A 170 4.91 19.18 -2.17
CA ILE A 170 3.75 18.31 -2.40
C ILE A 170 3.44 17.48 -1.15
N VAL A 171 4.45 16.83 -0.59
CA VAL A 171 4.27 15.85 0.50
C VAL A 171 4.02 16.56 1.83
N ILE A 172 4.84 17.53 2.20
CA ILE A 172 4.86 18.14 3.54
C ILE A 172 3.83 19.26 3.66
N SER A 173 3.88 20.26 2.77
CA SER A 173 2.95 21.40 2.82
C SER A 173 1.65 21.19 2.04
N SER A 174 1.56 20.12 1.27
CA SER A 174 0.40 19.87 0.40
C SER A 174 0.21 20.95 -0.67
N GLY A 175 1.30 21.52 -1.20
CA GLY A 175 1.30 22.65 -2.13
C GLY A 175 0.61 22.33 -3.46
N ASN A 176 -0.49 23.03 -3.76
CA ASN A 176 -1.20 22.87 -5.04
C ASN A 176 -0.39 23.45 -6.20
N ASP A 177 0.29 24.57 -5.97
CA ASP A 177 1.23 25.21 -6.88
C ASP A 177 2.38 24.26 -7.26
N ALA A 178 2.99 23.60 -6.29
CA ALA A 178 4.05 22.62 -6.49
C ALA A 178 3.54 21.41 -7.34
N THR A 179 2.30 20.99 -7.11
CA THR A 179 1.69 19.88 -7.88
C THR A 179 1.53 20.23 -9.35
N VAL A 180 1.05 21.42 -9.67
CA VAL A 180 0.89 21.89 -11.05
C VAL A 180 2.25 22.06 -11.72
N ALA A 181 3.26 22.60 -11.01
CA ALA A 181 4.60 22.76 -11.56
C ALA A 181 5.21 21.41 -11.98
N ILE A 182 5.13 20.41 -11.10
CA ILE A 182 5.67 19.08 -11.42
C ILE A 182 4.86 18.37 -12.52
N ALA A 183 3.53 18.53 -12.52
CA ALA A 183 2.65 17.99 -13.55
C ALA A 183 2.99 18.52 -14.93
N GLU A 184 3.15 19.85 -15.06
CA GLU A 184 3.56 20.49 -16.31
C GLU A 184 4.97 20.08 -16.73
N HIS A 185 5.89 19.91 -15.79
CA HIS A 185 7.27 19.49 -16.07
C HIS A 185 7.34 18.05 -16.60
N ILE A 186 6.60 17.12 -16.02
CA ILE A 186 6.59 15.71 -16.43
C ILE A 186 5.84 15.51 -17.74
N ALA A 187 4.65 16.08 -17.89
CA ALA A 187 3.74 15.77 -18.98
C ALA A 187 3.53 16.92 -19.98
N GLY A 188 4.20 18.07 -19.80
CA GLY A 188 4.06 19.25 -20.64
C GLY A 188 2.81 20.10 -20.35
N SER A 189 1.81 19.55 -19.65
CA SER A 189 0.64 20.27 -19.16
C SER A 189 -0.03 19.53 -18.01
N GLU A 190 -0.75 20.24 -17.14
CA GLU A 190 -1.54 19.57 -16.08
C GLU A 190 -2.58 18.62 -16.68
N LYS A 191 -3.22 18.99 -17.79
CA LYS A 191 -4.19 18.10 -18.43
C LYS A 191 -3.56 16.77 -18.86
N ALA A 192 -2.42 16.80 -19.55
CA ALA A 192 -1.74 15.57 -19.95
C ALA A 192 -1.28 14.75 -18.76
N PHE A 193 -0.91 15.41 -17.66
CA PHE A 193 -0.57 14.73 -16.41
C PHE A 193 -1.79 14.05 -15.77
N VAL A 194 -2.96 14.67 -15.82
CA VAL A 194 -4.23 14.07 -15.35
C VAL A 194 -4.59 12.85 -16.18
N ASP A 195 -4.41 12.91 -17.50
CA ASP A 195 -4.58 11.73 -18.36
C ASP A 195 -3.63 10.59 -17.92
N LEU A 196 -2.38 10.91 -17.58
CA LEU A 196 -1.40 9.97 -17.05
C LEU A 196 -1.82 9.43 -15.65
N MET A 197 -2.32 10.28 -14.75
CA MET A 197 -2.84 9.84 -13.44
C MET A 197 -3.97 8.81 -13.58
N ASN A 198 -4.90 9.03 -14.52
CA ASN A 198 -6.00 8.10 -14.79
C ASN A 198 -5.52 6.81 -15.45
N GLN A 199 -4.48 6.86 -16.26
CA GLN A 199 -3.82 5.66 -16.79
C GLN A 199 -3.23 4.84 -15.63
N TYR A 200 -2.44 5.42 -14.73
CA TYR A 200 -1.90 4.74 -13.55
C TYR A 200 -3.01 4.18 -12.63
N ALA A 201 -4.09 4.94 -12.44
CA ALA A 201 -5.24 4.45 -11.67
C ALA A 201 -5.83 3.17 -12.29
N SER A 202 -5.96 3.13 -13.61
CA SER A 202 -6.41 1.94 -14.34
C SER A 202 -5.42 0.77 -14.22
N GLU A 203 -4.13 1.01 -14.39
CA GLU A 203 -3.07 -0.01 -14.28
C GLU A 203 -2.98 -0.60 -12.87
N MET A 204 -3.21 0.22 -11.84
CA MET A 204 -3.28 -0.20 -10.43
C MET A 204 -4.63 -0.80 -10.05
N ASN A 205 -5.59 -0.91 -10.99
CA ASN A 205 -6.94 -1.40 -10.73
C ASN A 205 -7.71 -0.58 -9.66
N LEU A 206 -7.51 0.73 -9.63
CA LEU A 206 -8.25 1.66 -8.78
C LEU A 206 -9.60 1.99 -9.44
N VAL A 207 -10.50 1.02 -9.46
CA VAL A 207 -11.72 1.01 -10.31
C VAL A 207 -12.75 2.09 -9.96
N SER A 208 -12.66 2.68 -8.79
CA SER A 208 -13.57 3.72 -8.30
C SER A 208 -12.91 5.09 -8.23
N THR A 209 -11.70 5.24 -8.78
CA THR A 209 -10.92 6.47 -8.76
C THR A 209 -10.91 7.14 -10.13
N HIS A 210 -11.17 8.45 -10.13
CA HIS A 210 -11.03 9.31 -11.28
C HIS A 210 -10.47 10.68 -10.88
N PHE A 211 -9.44 11.12 -11.56
CA PHE A 211 -8.77 12.39 -11.34
C PHE A 211 -9.12 13.40 -12.41
N GLU A 212 -9.38 14.65 -12.01
CA GLU A 212 -9.67 15.79 -12.86
C GLU A 212 -8.60 16.90 -12.77
N ASN A 213 -7.77 16.81 -11.74
CA ASN A 213 -6.63 17.71 -11.52
C ASN A 213 -5.54 17.01 -10.72
N SER A 214 -4.36 17.59 -10.68
CA SER A 214 -3.17 17.02 -10.03
C SER A 214 -3.14 17.22 -8.51
N HIS A 215 -3.99 18.08 -7.97
CA HIS A 215 -3.88 18.62 -6.60
C HIS A 215 -5.05 18.29 -5.67
N GLY A 216 -6.23 17.96 -6.19
CA GLY A 216 -7.41 17.59 -5.41
C GLY A 216 -8.34 18.75 -5.06
N LEU A 217 -8.29 19.88 -5.77
CA LEU A 217 -9.34 20.89 -5.67
C LEU A 217 -10.67 20.34 -6.20
N PRO A 218 -11.81 20.84 -5.71
CA PRO A 218 -13.12 20.29 -6.03
C PRO A 218 -13.43 20.27 -7.53
N HIS A 219 -13.88 19.12 -8.01
CA HIS A 219 -14.52 18.93 -9.30
C HIS A 219 -15.59 17.83 -9.16
N PRO A 220 -16.75 17.92 -9.84
CA PRO A 220 -17.83 16.94 -9.67
C PRO A 220 -17.44 15.49 -9.93
N ASP A 221 -16.55 15.27 -10.92
CA ASP A 221 -16.11 13.93 -11.34
C ASP A 221 -14.81 13.49 -10.66
N HIS A 222 -14.20 14.35 -9.82
CA HIS A 222 -12.98 14.03 -9.08
C HIS A 222 -13.29 13.22 -7.83
N ALA A 223 -13.14 11.91 -7.90
CA ALA A 223 -13.56 11.00 -6.84
C ALA A 223 -12.58 9.84 -6.63
N SER A 224 -12.59 9.30 -5.43
CA SER A 224 -11.88 8.06 -5.07
C SER A 224 -12.61 7.38 -3.90
N THR A 225 -12.08 6.25 -3.44
CA THR A 225 -12.57 5.49 -2.29
C THR A 225 -11.45 5.26 -1.27
N ALA A 226 -11.79 4.96 -0.03
CA ALA A 226 -10.80 4.61 0.99
C ALA A 226 -9.99 3.37 0.57
N ARG A 227 -10.64 2.39 -0.06
CA ARG A 227 -9.99 1.17 -0.56
C ARG A 227 -8.97 1.47 -1.67
N ASP A 228 -9.34 2.25 -2.68
CA ASP A 228 -8.44 2.60 -3.77
C ASP A 228 -7.25 3.43 -3.25
N LEU A 229 -7.50 4.38 -2.35
CA LEU A 229 -6.43 5.18 -1.74
C LEU A 229 -5.50 4.34 -0.86
N ALA A 230 -6.00 3.32 -0.17
CA ALA A 230 -5.15 2.37 0.57
C ALA A 230 -4.26 1.57 -0.38
N ALA A 231 -4.81 1.08 -1.50
CA ALA A 231 -4.04 0.38 -2.52
C ALA A 231 -2.94 1.27 -3.12
N LEU A 232 -3.25 2.52 -3.44
CA LEU A 232 -2.28 3.51 -3.92
C LEU A 232 -1.19 3.81 -2.88
N ALA A 233 -1.57 3.92 -1.60
CA ALA A 233 -0.64 4.18 -0.52
C ALA A 233 0.32 2.99 -0.30
N ILE A 234 -0.18 1.76 -0.32
CA ILE A 234 0.63 0.54 -0.27
C ILE A 234 1.61 0.50 -1.44
N ALA A 235 1.15 0.80 -2.66
CA ALA A 235 2.02 0.88 -3.84
C ALA A 235 3.13 1.93 -3.66
N ALA A 236 2.80 3.14 -3.18
CA ALA A 236 3.78 4.19 -2.96
C ALA A 236 4.89 3.81 -1.96
N ILE A 237 4.53 3.08 -0.89
CA ILE A 237 5.50 2.61 0.11
C ILE A 237 6.36 1.47 -0.44
N ARG A 238 5.73 0.49 -1.11
CA ARG A 238 6.37 -0.74 -1.58
C ARG A 238 7.29 -0.48 -2.77
N ASP A 239 6.82 0.29 -3.74
CA ASP A 239 7.49 0.46 -5.03
C ASP A 239 8.57 1.56 -4.93
N HIS A 240 8.39 2.57 -4.06
CA HIS A 240 9.30 3.72 -3.95
C HIS A 240 9.76 4.00 -2.50
N PRO A 241 10.36 3.02 -1.79
CA PRO A 241 10.71 3.15 -0.37
C PRO A 241 11.68 4.31 -0.10
N ASP A 242 12.60 4.62 -1.02
CA ASP A 242 13.53 5.73 -0.88
C ASP A 242 12.82 7.09 -0.94
N ARG A 243 11.83 7.24 -1.82
CA ARG A 243 11.02 8.46 -1.93
C ARG A 243 10.02 8.56 -0.79
N TYR A 244 9.54 7.43 -0.27
CA TYR A 244 8.67 7.40 0.90
C TYR A 244 9.31 8.05 2.14
N THR A 245 10.65 8.07 2.26
CA THR A 245 11.33 8.71 3.37
C THR A 245 10.99 10.19 3.54
N VAL A 246 10.60 10.91 2.48
CA VAL A 246 10.19 12.31 2.51
C VAL A 246 8.93 12.53 3.37
N TYR A 247 8.06 11.51 3.48
CA TYR A 247 6.82 11.60 4.27
C TYR A 247 7.09 11.70 5.79
N LYS A 248 8.27 11.25 6.25
CA LYS A 248 8.74 11.39 7.64
C LYS A 248 9.26 12.78 7.99
N GLU A 249 9.60 13.59 7.01
CA GLU A 249 10.17 14.91 7.24
C GLU A 249 9.15 15.78 7.99
N ARG A 250 9.56 16.31 9.15
CA ARG A 250 8.68 17.12 10.04
C ARG A 250 8.47 18.53 9.52
N SER A 251 9.42 19.06 8.75
CA SER A 251 9.37 20.38 8.13
C SER A 251 10.38 20.50 7.00
N TYR A 252 10.19 21.48 6.15
CA TYR A 252 11.18 21.92 5.17
C TYR A 252 11.12 23.44 5.01
N THR A 253 12.19 24.03 4.46
CA THR A 253 12.26 25.46 4.19
C THR A 253 12.49 25.68 2.70
N TYR A 254 11.65 26.49 2.08
CA TYR A 254 11.82 26.97 0.72
C TYR A 254 11.64 28.48 0.69
N ASN A 255 12.56 29.20 0.02
CA ASN A 255 12.52 30.65 -0.13
C ASN A 255 12.30 31.39 1.23
N ASP A 256 13.08 31.01 2.25
CA ASP A 256 13.01 31.50 3.64
C ASP A 256 11.67 31.24 4.37
N ILE A 257 10.76 30.44 3.77
CA ILE A 257 9.50 30.06 4.39
C ILE A 257 9.62 28.63 4.90
N THR A 258 9.61 28.48 6.23
CA THR A 258 9.55 27.14 6.85
C THR A 258 8.10 26.66 6.95
N GLN A 259 7.84 25.47 6.43
CA GLN A 259 6.54 24.80 6.47
C GLN A 259 6.65 23.47 7.21
N TYR A 260 5.63 23.16 8.00
CA TYR A 260 5.60 21.97 8.84
C TYR A 260 4.68 20.91 8.25
N ASN A 261 5.08 19.66 8.44
CA ASN A 261 4.22 18.52 8.09
C ASN A 261 2.93 18.58 8.94
N ARG A 262 1.81 18.43 8.27
CA ARG A 262 0.47 18.50 8.90
C ARG A 262 0.11 17.23 9.66
N ASN A 263 0.81 16.12 9.40
CA ASN A 263 0.63 14.92 10.18
C ASN A 263 1.26 15.12 11.58
N HIS A 264 0.42 15.48 12.55
CA HIS A 264 0.83 15.73 13.92
C HIS A 264 1.42 14.50 14.60
N LEU A 265 0.97 13.30 14.21
CA LEU A 265 1.44 12.03 14.77
C LEU A 265 2.95 11.82 14.57
N LEU A 266 3.55 12.38 13.50
CA LEU A 266 5.00 12.34 13.29
C LEU A 266 5.81 12.99 14.43
N ARG A 267 5.18 13.80 15.30
CA ARG A 267 5.81 14.45 16.46
C ARG A 267 5.48 13.76 17.78
N GLU A 268 4.41 12.98 17.80
CA GLU A 268 3.86 12.38 19.01
C GLU A 268 4.24 10.90 19.12
N ASP A 269 4.47 10.23 17.98
CA ASP A 269 4.74 8.80 17.92
C ASP A 269 5.84 8.52 16.88
N ASP A 270 6.99 8.05 17.33
CA ASP A 270 8.15 7.74 16.48
C ASP A 270 7.95 6.51 15.59
N THR A 271 6.88 5.74 15.80
CA THR A 271 6.50 4.61 14.93
C THR A 271 5.73 5.06 13.69
N VAL A 272 5.24 6.31 13.67
CA VAL A 272 4.54 6.90 12.53
C VAL A 272 5.54 7.46 11.53
N ASP A 273 5.41 7.10 10.26
CA ASP A 273 6.34 7.50 9.20
C ASP A 273 5.68 8.11 7.96
N GLY A 274 4.41 8.37 8.01
CA GLY A 274 3.61 8.99 6.95
C GLY A 274 2.15 9.10 7.36
N LEU A 275 1.24 9.32 6.49
CA LEU A 275 1.36 9.47 5.06
C LEU A 275 0.92 10.91 4.69
N LYS A 276 0.03 11.04 3.73
CA LYS A 276 -0.48 12.33 3.23
C LYS A 276 -1.69 12.81 4.03
N THR A 277 -1.75 14.11 4.33
CA THR A 277 -2.87 14.79 4.98
C THR A 277 -3.54 15.80 4.04
#